data_4d5c2893133ed49715b67b2872faaa8e
#
_entry.id   4d5c2893133ed49715b67b2872faaa8e
#
_cell.length_a   1.000
_cell.length_b   1.000
_cell.length_c   1.000
_cell.angle_alpha   90.00
_cell.angle_beta   90.00
_cell.angle_gamma   90.00
#
_symmetry.space_group_name_H-M   'P 1'
#
loop_
_entity.id
_entity.type
_entity.pdbx_description
1 polymer ?
#
loop_
_entity_poly.entity_id
_entity_poly.type
_entity_poly.pdbx_seq_one_letter_code
_entity_poly.pdbx_strand_id
1 'polypeptide(L)'
;MHVEMVDVNYGAEAGADKYLELVKKAVATGKTLVLGCDDVEVAKAALEIAKAVKPILNGANASNYEAMNALAKEADVVLGVSGANLDEIYDTVAALEKAGNKNLVIDATGASIKEAYANAVQIRRAALKDQDRTFGYPTIVNTSKLAVKDKYMQEALVSLFTMKYGSIVVVDELGYAC
;
A
#
# COMPACT_ATOMS: atom_id res chain seq x y z
N MET A 1 -14.66 16.76 3.65
CA MET A 1 -13.49 15.90 3.41
C MET A 1 -13.74 15.03 2.18
N HIS A 2 -12.75 14.81 1.35
CA HIS A 2 -12.90 14.08 0.09
C HIS A 2 -12.11 12.76 0.16
N VAL A 3 -12.80 11.62 -0.05
CA VAL A 3 -12.14 10.31 -0.18
C VAL A 3 -11.63 10.20 -1.61
N GLU A 4 -10.33 10.04 -1.78
CA GLU A 4 -9.70 9.93 -3.10
C GLU A 4 -9.57 8.47 -3.54
N MET A 5 -9.31 7.59 -2.59
CA MET A 5 -9.06 6.16 -2.85
C MET A 5 -9.86 5.28 -1.89
N VAL A 6 -10.12 4.04 -2.30
CA VAL A 6 -10.72 3.02 -1.45
C VAL A 6 -9.73 1.85 -1.32
N ASP A 7 -9.37 1.51 -0.09
CA ASP A 7 -8.50 0.37 0.22
C ASP A 7 -9.33 -0.89 0.44
N VAL A 8 -8.98 -1.96 -0.25
CA VAL A 8 -9.62 -3.28 -0.13
C VAL A 8 -8.54 -4.32 0.15
N ASN A 9 -8.53 -4.85 1.37
CA ASN A 9 -7.54 -5.81 1.80
C ASN A 9 -8.05 -7.24 1.73
N TYR A 10 -7.24 -8.13 1.19
CA TYR A 10 -7.48 -9.57 1.21
C TYR A 10 -7.18 -10.14 2.59
N GLY A 11 -8.14 -10.86 3.13
CA GLY A 11 -7.96 -11.66 4.33
C GLY A 11 -8.22 -13.12 3.99
N ALA A 12 -7.21 -13.98 4.17
CA ALA A 12 -7.31 -15.39 3.82
C ALA A 12 -8.49 -16.12 4.50
N GLU A 13 -8.85 -15.68 5.72
CA GLU A 13 -10.00 -16.22 6.46
C GLU A 13 -11.35 -15.93 5.79
N ALA A 14 -11.47 -14.82 5.07
CA ALA A 14 -12.70 -14.44 4.38
C ALA A 14 -12.90 -15.18 3.05
N GLY A 15 -11.82 -15.66 2.45
CA GLY A 15 -11.79 -16.33 1.15
C GLY A 15 -11.77 -15.39 -0.04
N ALA A 16 -11.25 -15.89 -1.17
CA ALA A 16 -11.06 -15.12 -2.39
C ALA A 16 -12.39 -14.57 -2.96
N ASP A 17 -13.46 -15.37 -2.94
CA ASP A 17 -14.75 -14.98 -3.53
C ASP A 17 -15.31 -13.71 -2.88
N LYS A 18 -15.28 -13.62 -1.54
CA LYS A 18 -15.75 -12.42 -0.82
C LYS A 18 -14.89 -11.20 -1.12
N TYR A 19 -13.58 -11.39 -1.21
CA TYR A 19 -12.67 -10.31 -1.59
C TYR A 19 -12.99 -9.78 -2.98
N LEU A 20 -13.16 -10.66 -3.97
CA LEU A 20 -13.51 -10.28 -5.34
C LEU A 20 -14.87 -9.59 -5.44
N GLU A 21 -15.85 -10.01 -4.63
CA GLU A 21 -17.14 -9.30 -4.52
C GLU A 21 -16.96 -7.88 -3.96
N LEU A 22 -16.12 -7.71 -2.95
CA LEU A 22 -15.80 -6.37 -2.41
C LEU A 22 -15.12 -5.51 -3.45
N VAL A 23 -14.15 -6.05 -4.19
CA VAL A 23 -13.48 -5.34 -5.29
C VAL A 23 -14.51 -4.88 -6.33
N LYS A 24 -15.45 -5.73 -6.75
CA LYS A 24 -16.52 -5.34 -7.68
C LYS A 24 -17.37 -4.18 -7.16
N LYS A 25 -17.74 -4.22 -5.87
CA LYS A 25 -18.49 -3.13 -5.23
C LYS A 25 -17.69 -1.85 -5.14
N ALA A 26 -16.39 -1.96 -4.82
CA ALA A 26 -15.49 -0.83 -4.74
C ALA A 26 -15.26 -0.17 -6.12
N VAL A 27 -15.09 -0.95 -7.18
CA VAL A 27 -15.00 -0.44 -8.56
C VAL A 27 -16.24 0.39 -8.95
N ALA A 28 -17.43 -0.03 -8.51
CA ALA A 28 -18.66 0.71 -8.78
C ALA A 28 -18.69 2.12 -8.16
N THR A 29 -17.82 2.43 -7.20
CA THR A 29 -17.70 3.78 -6.63
C THR A 29 -17.01 4.78 -7.58
N GLY A 30 -16.33 4.29 -8.62
CA GLY A 30 -15.56 5.11 -9.56
C GLY A 30 -14.28 5.72 -8.96
N LYS A 31 -13.87 5.29 -7.76
CA LYS A 31 -12.65 5.74 -7.09
C LYS A 31 -11.46 4.88 -7.47
N THR A 32 -10.25 5.44 -7.36
CA THR A 32 -9.02 4.63 -7.44
C THR A 32 -8.98 3.66 -6.28
N LEU A 33 -8.61 2.42 -6.55
CA LEU A 33 -8.53 1.38 -5.51
C LEU A 33 -7.09 1.13 -5.07
N VAL A 34 -6.91 0.76 -3.82
CA VAL A 34 -5.72 0.09 -3.32
C VAL A 34 -6.10 -1.35 -3.05
N LEU A 35 -5.49 -2.28 -3.77
CA LEU A 35 -5.75 -3.72 -3.66
C LEU A 35 -4.67 -4.34 -2.78
N GLY A 36 -4.95 -4.51 -1.50
CA GLY A 36 -4.05 -5.15 -0.53
C GLY A 36 -4.16 -6.68 -0.66
N CYS A 37 -3.27 -7.31 -1.40
CA CYS A 37 -3.25 -8.75 -1.59
C CYS A 37 -1.83 -9.24 -1.89
N ASP A 38 -1.36 -10.23 -1.13
CA ASP A 38 -0.06 -10.89 -1.29
C ASP A 38 -0.15 -12.23 -2.05
N ASP A 39 -1.36 -12.75 -2.26
CA ASP A 39 -1.62 -13.93 -3.08
C ASP A 39 -1.70 -13.53 -4.56
N VAL A 40 -0.79 -14.07 -5.38
CA VAL A 40 -0.62 -13.72 -6.80
C VAL A 40 -1.85 -14.05 -7.64
N GLU A 41 -2.49 -15.20 -7.38
CA GLU A 41 -3.67 -15.64 -8.15
C GLU A 41 -4.89 -14.78 -7.83
N VAL A 42 -5.09 -14.48 -6.55
CA VAL A 42 -6.18 -13.60 -6.10
C VAL A 42 -5.94 -12.17 -6.58
N ALA A 43 -4.71 -11.69 -6.54
CA ALA A 43 -4.30 -10.37 -7.04
C ALA A 43 -4.57 -10.25 -8.55
N LYS A 44 -4.26 -11.27 -9.33
CA LYS A 44 -4.55 -11.32 -10.77
C LYS A 44 -6.06 -11.21 -11.02
N ALA A 45 -6.87 -12.01 -10.33
CA ALA A 45 -8.32 -11.96 -10.49
C ALA A 45 -8.92 -10.60 -10.08
N ALA A 46 -8.38 -9.98 -9.02
CA ALA A 46 -8.80 -8.64 -8.58
C ALA A 46 -8.43 -7.56 -9.60
N LEU A 47 -7.23 -7.64 -10.20
CA LEU A 47 -6.79 -6.72 -11.24
C LEU A 47 -7.67 -6.78 -12.49
N GLU A 48 -8.07 -7.97 -12.93
CA GLU A 48 -8.99 -8.11 -14.09
C GLU A 48 -10.31 -7.38 -13.85
N ILE A 49 -10.82 -7.38 -12.61
CA ILE A 49 -12.05 -6.66 -12.23
C ILE A 49 -11.80 -5.15 -12.14
N ALA A 50 -10.67 -4.73 -11.57
CA ALA A 50 -10.39 -3.34 -11.23
C ALA A 50 -9.58 -2.58 -12.30
N LYS A 51 -9.19 -3.21 -13.39
CA LYS A 51 -8.31 -2.65 -14.44
C LYS A 51 -8.76 -1.27 -14.94
N ALA A 52 -10.06 -1.05 -15.05
CA ALA A 52 -10.62 0.21 -15.56
C ALA A 52 -10.35 1.43 -14.64
N VAL A 53 -10.19 1.21 -13.34
CA VAL A 53 -9.93 2.29 -12.36
C VAL A 53 -8.45 2.48 -12.03
N LYS A 54 -7.55 1.75 -12.71
CA LYS A 54 -6.09 1.80 -12.52
C LYS A 54 -5.70 1.74 -11.03
N PRO A 55 -5.91 0.60 -10.36
CA PRO A 55 -5.65 0.47 -8.93
C PRO A 55 -4.17 0.50 -8.59
N ILE A 56 -3.85 0.69 -7.32
CA ILE A 56 -2.54 0.36 -6.75
C ILE A 56 -2.60 -1.11 -6.31
N LEU A 57 -1.71 -1.95 -6.81
CA LEU A 57 -1.58 -3.33 -6.37
C LEU A 57 -0.59 -3.39 -5.20
N ASN A 58 -1.08 -3.48 -3.96
CA ASN A 58 -0.25 -3.48 -2.75
C ASN A 58 -0.14 -4.88 -2.15
N GLY A 59 1.09 -5.39 -2.01
CA GLY A 59 1.36 -6.71 -1.44
C GLY A 59 2.55 -7.44 -2.05
N ALA A 60 3.34 -6.76 -2.92
CA ALA A 60 4.60 -7.33 -3.38
C ALA A 60 5.61 -7.39 -2.22
N ASN A 61 6.26 -8.53 -2.05
CA ASN A 61 7.27 -8.79 -1.03
C ASN A 61 8.40 -9.65 -1.60
N ALA A 62 9.41 -9.96 -0.79
CA ALA A 62 10.57 -10.73 -1.23
C ALA A 62 10.25 -12.09 -1.87
N SER A 63 9.12 -12.70 -1.53
CA SER A 63 8.74 -14.03 -2.05
C SER A 63 7.95 -14.00 -3.36
N ASN A 64 7.24 -12.90 -3.66
CA ASN A 64 6.29 -12.82 -4.79
C ASN A 64 6.53 -11.64 -5.74
N TYR A 65 7.53 -10.78 -5.49
CA TYR A 65 7.71 -9.52 -6.22
C TYR A 65 7.86 -9.70 -7.75
N GLU A 66 8.46 -10.78 -8.22
CA GLU A 66 8.63 -11.03 -9.65
C GLU A 66 7.27 -11.24 -10.35
N ALA A 67 6.44 -12.10 -9.78
CA ALA A 67 5.10 -12.39 -10.29
C ALA A 67 4.18 -11.16 -10.19
N MET A 68 4.20 -10.48 -9.04
CA MET A 68 3.43 -9.24 -8.83
C MET A 68 3.87 -8.12 -9.77
N ASN A 69 5.17 -8.02 -10.06
CA ASN A 69 5.70 -7.06 -11.02
C ASN A 69 5.24 -7.35 -12.46
N ALA A 70 5.18 -8.63 -12.84
CA ALA A 70 4.64 -9.00 -14.15
C ALA A 70 3.17 -8.58 -14.29
N LEU A 71 2.35 -8.85 -13.28
CA LEU A 71 0.95 -8.43 -13.24
C LEU A 71 0.79 -6.90 -13.30
N ALA A 72 1.58 -6.18 -12.50
CA ALA A 72 1.52 -4.72 -12.47
C ALA A 72 1.92 -4.08 -13.82
N LYS A 73 2.93 -4.63 -14.48
CA LYS A 73 3.35 -4.17 -15.81
C LYS A 73 2.32 -4.47 -16.88
N GLU A 74 1.72 -5.66 -16.86
CA GLU A 74 0.68 -6.05 -17.81
C GLU A 74 -0.58 -5.16 -17.68
N ALA A 75 -0.95 -4.84 -16.45
CA ALA A 75 -2.11 -3.99 -16.16
C ALA A 75 -1.82 -2.48 -16.23
N ASP A 76 -0.54 -2.07 -16.36
CA ASP A 76 -0.08 -0.67 -16.30
C ASP A 76 -0.56 0.03 -15.00
N VAL A 77 -0.26 -0.58 -13.85
CA VAL A 77 -0.66 -0.10 -12.52
C VAL A 77 0.54 0.09 -11.60
N VAL A 78 0.34 0.86 -10.54
CA VAL A 78 1.34 1.08 -9.49
C VAL A 78 1.48 -0.18 -8.65
N LEU A 79 2.71 -0.57 -8.32
CA LEU A 79 3.02 -1.71 -7.47
C LEU A 79 3.45 -1.25 -6.08
N GLY A 80 2.72 -1.70 -5.05
CA GLY A 80 3.06 -1.48 -3.64
C GLY A 80 3.98 -2.58 -3.13
N VAL A 81 5.08 -2.17 -2.50
CA VAL A 81 6.10 -3.06 -1.94
C VAL A 81 6.03 -3.04 -0.43
N SER A 82 5.87 -4.21 0.17
CA SER A 82 5.87 -4.45 1.60
C SER A 82 7.00 -5.42 1.98
N GLY A 83 7.32 -5.50 3.25
CA GLY A 83 8.32 -6.45 3.75
C GLY A 83 8.28 -6.54 5.28
N ALA A 84 8.97 -7.54 5.83
CA ALA A 84 9.06 -7.73 7.27
C ALA A 84 9.90 -6.62 7.95
N ASN A 85 10.79 -5.96 7.21
CA ASN A 85 11.63 -4.87 7.67
C ASN A 85 12.06 -3.98 6.49
N LEU A 86 12.71 -2.85 6.79
CA LEU A 86 13.14 -1.90 5.76
C LEU A 86 14.23 -2.42 4.83
N ASP A 87 15.09 -3.31 5.29
CA ASP A 87 16.16 -3.88 4.46
C ASP A 87 15.54 -4.78 3.37
N GLU A 88 14.55 -5.60 3.73
CA GLU A 88 13.81 -6.42 2.79
C GLU A 88 13.03 -5.58 1.76
N ILE A 89 12.39 -4.51 2.21
CA ILE A 89 11.71 -3.54 1.33
C ILE A 89 12.73 -2.91 0.37
N TYR A 90 13.87 -2.49 0.88
CA TYR A 90 14.94 -1.88 0.08
C TYR A 90 15.42 -2.81 -1.02
N ASP A 91 15.76 -4.05 -0.66
CA ASP A 91 16.25 -5.04 -1.61
C ASP A 91 15.21 -5.37 -2.68
N THR A 92 13.95 -5.47 -2.29
CA THR A 92 12.83 -5.73 -3.20
C THR A 92 12.62 -4.55 -4.17
N VAL A 93 12.64 -3.31 -3.68
CA VAL A 93 12.52 -2.11 -4.52
C VAL A 93 13.71 -2.03 -5.48
N ALA A 94 14.94 -2.25 -5.01
CA ALA A 94 16.13 -2.24 -5.84
C ALA A 94 16.09 -3.32 -6.95
N ALA A 95 15.55 -4.50 -6.64
CA ALA A 95 15.36 -5.56 -7.63
C ALA A 95 14.31 -5.17 -8.68
N LEU A 96 13.21 -4.54 -8.27
CA LEU A 96 12.17 -4.05 -9.18
C LEU A 96 12.66 -2.93 -10.08
N GLU A 97 13.49 -2.01 -9.57
CA GLU A 97 14.13 -0.97 -10.37
C GLU A 97 15.07 -1.56 -11.44
N LYS A 98 15.88 -2.55 -11.06
CA LYS A 98 16.73 -3.29 -12.02
C LYS A 98 15.90 -4.01 -13.08
N ALA A 99 14.71 -4.49 -12.71
CA ALA A 99 13.76 -5.06 -13.66
C ALA A 99 13.03 -3.99 -14.50
N GLY A 100 13.37 -2.70 -14.34
CA GLY A 100 12.84 -1.58 -15.09
C GLY A 100 11.46 -1.08 -14.64
N ASN A 101 10.97 -1.47 -13.46
CA ASN A 101 9.75 -0.91 -12.89
C ASN A 101 10.09 0.29 -12.01
N LYS A 102 9.54 1.46 -12.37
CA LYS A 102 9.67 2.71 -11.61
C LYS A 102 8.33 3.23 -11.09
N ASN A 103 7.26 2.46 -11.28
CA ASN A 103 5.92 2.82 -10.84
C ASN A 103 5.60 2.11 -9.52
N LEU A 104 6.27 2.56 -8.45
CA LEU A 104 6.27 1.90 -7.16
C LEU A 104 5.71 2.79 -6.05
N VAL A 105 5.18 2.16 -5.00
CA VAL A 105 4.85 2.77 -3.72
C VAL A 105 5.37 1.87 -2.60
N ILE A 106 5.86 2.43 -1.50
CA ILE A 106 6.43 1.68 -0.39
C ILE A 106 5.39 1.58 0.73
N ASP A 107 5.02 0.37 1.11
CA ASP A 107 4.17 0.15 2.29
C ASP A 107 5.03 0.23 3.56
N ALA A 108 4.93 1.36 4.25
CA ALA A 108 5.68 1.64 5.46
C ALA A 108 4.91 1.28 6.74
N THR A 109 3.78 0.57 6.64
CA THR A 109 2.88 0.28 7.76
C THR A 109 3.59 -0.46 8.90
N GLY A 110 4.38 -1.50 8.59
CA GLY A 110 5.03 -2.32 9.62
C GLY A 110 4.03 -3.06 10.52
N ALA A 111 4.52 -3.69 11.59
CA ALA A 111 3.72 -4.48 12.51
C ALA A 111 3.20 -3.69 13.74
N SER A 112 3.66 -2.47 13.94
CA SER A 112 3.28 -1.61 15.09
C SER A 112 3.41 -0.13 14.76
N ILE A 113 2.73 0.70 15.55
CA ILE A 113 2.84 2.18 15.46
C ILE A 113 4.29 2.64 15.58
N LYS A 114 5.05 2.05 16.50
CA LYS A 114 6.48 2.36 16.70
C LYS A 114 7.28 2.06 15.45
N GLU A 115 7.03 0.93 14.82
CA GLU A 115 7.71 0.50 13.61
C GLU A 115 7.32 1.36 12.41
N ALA A 116 6.03 1.62 12.21
CA ALA A 116 5.54 2.51 11.16
C ALA A 116 6.19 3.90 11.24
N TYR A 117 6.29 4.46 12.46
CA TYR A 117 6.95 5.73 12.67
C TYR A 117 8.45 5.65 12.38
N ALA A 118 9.14 4.62 12.86
CA ALA A 118 10.56 4.42 12.60
C ALA A 118 10.84 4.26 11.10
N ASN A 119 10.02 3.49 10.39
CA ASN A 119 10.10 3.29 8.95
C ASN A 119 9.95 4.64 8.21
N ALA A 120 8.92 5.41 8.54
CA ALA A 120 8.68 6.71 7.92
C ALA A 120 9.85 7.68 8.14
N VAL A 121 10.44 7.70 9.34
CA VAL A 121 11.62 8.53 9.66
C VAL A 121 12.83 8.10 8.84
N GLN A 122 13.10 6.79 8.77
CA GLN A 122 14.27 6.24 8.08
C GLN A 122 14.15 6.41 6.56
N ILE A 123 13.00 6.08 5.97
CA ILE A 123 12.72 6.29 4.54
C ILE A 123 12.94 7.76 4.18
N ARG A 124 12.33 8.68 4.93
CA ARG A 124 12.49 10.11 4.67
C ARG A 124 13.94 10.58 4.82
N ARG A 125 14.65 10.07 5.82
CA ARG A 125 16.06 10.41 6.04
C ARG A 125 16.94 9.93 4.88
N ALA A 126 16.81 8.68 4.48
CA ALA A 126 17.54 8.11 3.36
C ALA A 126 17.27 8.87 2.06
N ALA A 127 15.99 9.12 1.75
CA ALA A 127 15.61 9.85 0.55
C ALA A 127 16.15 11.29 0.49
N LEU A 128 16.08 12.02 1.60
CA LEU A 128 16.43 13.47 1.60
C LEU A 128 17.88 13.75 1.97
N LYS A 129 18.44 13.03 2.95
CA LYS A 129 19.80 13.29 3.45
C LYS A 129 20.85 12.51 2.67
N ASP A 130 20.55 11.23 2.44
CA ASP A 130 21.48 10.33 1.78
C ASP A 130 21.25 10.29 0.26
N GLN A 131 20.21 10.99 -0.23
CA GLN A 131 19.80 11.08 -1.64
C GLN A 131 19.57 9.70 -2.28
N ASP A 132 19.13 8.74 -1.46
CA ASP A 132 18.85 7.39 -1.90
C ASP A 132 17.52 7.33 -2.66
N ARG A 133 17.61 7.06 -3.96
CA ARG A 133 16.44 7.01 -4.84
C ARG A 133 15.54 5.81 -4.57
N THR A 134 16.08 4.73 -4.06
CA THR A 134 15.33 3.50 -3.74
C THR A 134 14.27 3.77 -2.68
N PHE A 135 14.53 4.69 -1.73
CA PHE A 135 13.53 5.20 -0.78
C PHE A 135 12.84 6.50 -1.22
N GLY A 136 13.06 6.94 -2.45
CA GLY A 136 12.44 8.15 -3.00
C GLY A 136 11.00 7.99 -3.49
N TYR A 137 10.45 6.79 -3.44
CA TYR A 137 9.06 6.52 -3.84
C TYR A 137 8.04 6.99 -2.79
N PRO A 138 6.80 7.31 -3.21
CA PRO A 138 5.71 7.58 -2.26
C PRO A 138 5.51 6.42 -1.29
N THR A 139 5.02 6.73 -0.09
CA THR A 139 4.71 5.70 0.90
C THR A 139 3.21 5.55 1.13
N ILE A 140 2.78 4.39 1.59
CA ILE A 140 1.44 4.12 2.11
C ILE A 140 1.56 3.69 3.56
N VAL A 141 0.66 4.17 4.42
CA VAL A 141 0.54 3.74 5.81
C VAL A 141 -0.90 3.41 6.14
N ASN A 142 -1.14 2.19 6.56
CA ASN A 142 -2.46 1.71 6.93
C ASN A 142 -2.68 1.87 8.44
N THR A 143 -3.30 2.98 8.85
CA THR A 143 -3.57 3.28 10.26
C THR A 143 -4.67 2.40 10.84
N SER A 144 -5.55 1.86 10.02
CA SER A 144 -6.59 0.93 10.46
C SER A 144 -6.01 -0.41 10.95
N LYS A 145 -4.93 -0.86 10.34
CA LYS A 145 -4.18 -2.04 10.81
C LYS A 145 -3.39 -1.76 12.09
N LEU A 146 -2.88 -0.54 12.25
CA LEU A 146 -2.04 -0.14 13.40
C LEU A 146 -2.87 0.16 14.67
N ALA A 147 -4.06 0.70 14.50
CA ALA A 147 -4.95 1.12 15.61
C ALA A 147 -6.36 0.57 15.36
N VAL A 148 -6.48 -0.78 15.44
CA VAL A 148 -7.74 -1.49 15.16
C VAL A 148 -8.84 -1.02 16.12
N LYS A 149 -9.95 -0.51 15.57
CA LYS A 149 -11.12 0.01 16.31
C LYS A 149 -10.81 1.18 17.27
N ASP A 150 -9.64 1.77 17.18
CA ASP A 150 -9.27 2.97 17.95
C ASP A 150 -9.27 4.20 17.05
N LYS A 151 -10.42 4.81 16.89
CA LYS A 151 -10.64 5.97 16.04
C LYS A 151 -9.74 7.16 16.40
N TYR A 152 -9.61 7.45 17.69
CA TYR A 152 -8.81 8.60 18.14
C TYR A 152 -7.33 8.40 17.85
N MET A 153 -6.84 7.18 18.02
CA MET A 153 -5.46 6.84 17.64
C MET A 153 -5.27 6.91 16.13
N GLN A 154 -6.22 6.43 15.34
CA GLN A 154 -6.16 6.57 13.87
C GLN A 154 -6.10 8.03 13.45
N GLU A 155 -6.94 8.91 14.01
CA GLU A 155 -6.94 10.36 13.74
C GLU A 155 -5.60 11.02 14.09
N ALA A 156 -5.00 10.63 15.23
CA ALA A 156 -3.67 11.11 15.61
C ALA A 156 -2.58 10.66 14.62
N LEU A 157 -2.64 9.40 14.17
CA LEU A 157 -1.71 8.85 13.18
C LEU A 157 -1.89 9.49 11.80
N VAL A 158 -3.13 9.77 11.38
CA VAL A 158 -3.42 10.52 10.14
C VAL A 158 -2.71 11.86 10.19
N SER A 159 -2.89 12.63 11.28
CA SER A 159 -2.24 13.92 11.44
C SER A 159 -0.72 13.81 11.37
N LEU A 160 -0.14 12.83 12.06
CA LEU A 160 1.31 12.59 12.07
C LEU A 160 1.86 12.29 10.67
N PHE A 161 1.26 11.32 9.98
CA PHE A 161 1.78 10.87 8.69
C PHE A 161 1.49 11.86 7.57
N THR A 162 0.34 12.53 7.57
CA THR A 162 0.00 13.53 6.56
C THR A 162 0.87 14.78 6.67
N MET A 163 1.06 15.31 7.88
CA MET A 163 1.77 16.58 8.06
C MET A 163 3.26 16.50 7.78
N LYS A 164 3.90 15.38 8.06
CA LYS A 164 5.36 15.30 8.02
C LYS A 164 5.91 14.29 7.02
N TYR A 165 5.28 13.14 6.90
CA TYR A 165 5.84 12.05 6.11
C TYR A 165 5.16 11.90 4.76
N GLY A 166 4.04 12.56 4.54
CA GLY A 166 3.29 12.70 3.31
C GLY A 166 3.04 11.40 2.60
N SER A 167 1.84 11.07 2.22
CA SER A 167 1.59 9.92 1.38
C SER A 167 0.15 9.49 1.46
N ILE A 168 -0.12 8.28 1.03
CA ILE A 168 -1.42 7.64 1.17
C ILE A 168 -1.56 7.17 2.61
N VAL A 169 -2.57 7.67 3.32
CA VAL A 169 -2.91 7.22 4.68
C VAL A 169 -4.28 6.55 4.65
N VAL A 170 -4.31 5.27 5.04
CA VAL A 170 -5.54 4.47 5.07
C VAL A 170 -6.17 4.54 6.45
N VAL A 171 -7.48 4.79 6.49
CA VAL A 171 -8.31 4.86 7.71
C VAL A 171 -9.59 4.05 7.54
N ASP A 172 -10.18 3.59 8.64
CA ASP A 172 -11.45 2.84 8.59
C ASP A 172 -12.62 3.74 8.22
N GLU A 173 -12.67 4.92 8.82
CA GLU A 173 -13.72 5.90 8.59
C GLU A 173 -13.21 7.35 8.72
N LEU A 174 -13.87 8.25 8.04
CA LEU A 174 -13.58 9.68 8.13
C LEU A 174 -14.54 10.33 9.12
N GLY A 175 -13.98 10.86 10.20
CA GLY A 175 -14.71 11.66 11.17
C GLY A 175 -14.54 13.16 10.95
N TYR A 176 -15.23 13.96 11.78
CA TYR A 176 -15.13 15.43 11.74
C TYR A 176 -13.75 15.96 12.16
N ALA A 177 -12.96 15.13 12.85
CA ALA A 177 -11.65 15.50 13.37
C ALA A 177 -10.48 15.13 12.42
N CYS A 178 -10.75 14.43 11.32
CA CYS A 178 -9.74 14.12 10.32
C CYS A 178 -9.57 15.24 9.29
#